data_cfc55cb93d41610c9966e0cc0ace48db
#
_entry.id   cfc55cb93d41610c9966e0cc0ace48db
#
_cell.length_a   1.000
_cell.length_b   1.000
_cell.length_c   1.000
_cell.angle_alpha   90.00
_cell.angle_beta   90.00
_cell.angle_gamma   90.00
#
_symmetry.space_group_name_H-M   'P 1'
#
loop_
_entity.id
_entity.type
_entity.pdbx_description
1 polymer ?
#
loop_
_entity_poly.entity_id
_entity_poly.type
_entity_poly.pdbx_seq_one_letter_code
_entity_poly.pdbx_strand_id
1 'polypeptide(L)'
;MNFGDALRLLEPAAEITALGTVRGLDTTLIPARGYPLELIPPVPLPRKLSPALLLVPGRRRDSVLAAGAVLDRVRAEVVVGFGGYVAGPAYLAARRRSLPIVVHEANARPGVANRLAARMTTHVFTAAPGVRLPHATAIGIPLRPAITGLDRAALCDAARQRFGLRPEGPVLMVTGGSQGAEAINSAVSGAAAALRAAGVQVLHITGPKHVVEVPYGDPADPPYVVIPYVEEMQYAYAAADFVICRSGAMTCAELASAGLPAAYVPLPLRGGEQRLNAEPAVAAGGALLVGNTGLDPAWIESALIPVLIDPGRIAAMSARLSTVGAPDAGIVLARQVLTAVAERRKLGS
;
A
#
# COMPACT_ATOMS: atom_id res chain seq x y z
N MET A 1 -6.73 -1.72 9.16
CA MET A 1 -6.80 -0.59 10.10
C MET A 1 -7.44 0.63 9.44
N ASN A 2 -6.93 1.20 8.35
CA ASN A 2 -7.52 2.39 7.69
C ASN A 2 -9.03 2.26 7.37
N PHE A 3 -9.46 1.07 6.92
CA PHE A 3 -10.87 0.74 6.77
C PHE A 3 -11.63 0.78 8.11
N GLY A 4 -11.04 0.23 9.18
CA GLY A 4 -11.64 0.25 10.51
C GLY A 4 -11.83 1.67 11.05
N ASP A 5 -10.85 2.55 10.80
CA ASP A 5 -10.96 3.96 11.15
C ASP A 5 -12.13 4.62 10.40
N ALA A 6 -12.27 4.34 9.09
CA ALA A 6 -13.37 4.84 8.27
C ALA A 6 -14.74 4.27 8.70
N LEU A 7 -14.80 3.01 9.13
CA LEU A 7 -16.03 2.40 9.62
C LEU A 7 -16.50 3.05 10.93
N ARG A 8 -15.59 3.31 11.87
CA ARG A 8 -15.89 4.01 13.13
C ARG A 8 -16.38 5.44 12.94
N LEU A 9 -15.97 6.11 11.86
CA LEU A 9 -16.52 7.44 11.51
C LEU A 9 -18.00 7.39 11.12
N LEU A 10 -18.45 6.32 10.47
CA LEU A 10 -19.83 6.14 10.03
C LEU A 10 -20.70 5.47 11.09
N GLU A 11 -20.13 4.56 11.86
CA GLU A 11 -20.78 3.79 12.91
C GLU A 11 -19.86 3.74 14.14
N PRO A 12 -19.91 4.75 15.03
CA PRO A 12 -19.03 4.83 16.20
C PRO A 12 -19.20 3.64 17.17
N ALA A 13 -20.36 3.00 17.18
CA ALA A 13 -20.66 1.84 18.02
C ALA A 13 -20.11 0.52 17.42
N ALA A 14 -19.53 0.53 16.22
CA ALA A 14 -19.01 -0.68 15.61
C ALA A 14 -17.84 -1.27 16.40
N GLU A 15 -18.01 -2.50 16.86
CA GLU A 15 -16.95 -3.30 17.46
C GLU A 15 -16.14 -3.98 16.34
N ILE A 16 -14.84 -3.69 16.28
CA ILE A 16 -13.95 -4.20 15.23
C ILE A 16 -12.89 -5.06 15.87
N THR A 17 -12.85 -6.34 15.49
CA THR A 17 -11.81 -7.29 15.90
C THR A 17 -11.02 -7.72 14.67
N ALA A 18 -9.72 -7.59 14.72
CA ALA A 18 -8.82 -8.08 13.67
C ALA A 18 -8.50 -9.56 13.90
N LEU A 19 -8.36 -10.29 12.79
CA LEU A 19 -7.92 -11.69 12.80
C LEU A 19 -6.53 -11.78 12.17
N GLY A 20 -5.57 -12.34 12.90
CA GLY A 20 -4.18 -12.45 12.49
C GLY A 20 -3.56 -13.81 12.76
N THR A 21 -2.25 -13.92 12.56
CA THR A 21 -1.46 -15.08 12.96
C THR A 21 -0.30 -14.64 13.86
N VAL A 22 0.31 -15.59 14.58
CA VAL A 22 1.49 -15.31 15.43
C VAL A 22 2.74 -14.85 14.65
N ARG A 23 2.68 -14.90 13.33
CA ARG A 23 3.79 -14.49 12.45
C ARG A 23 3.45 -13.22 11.69
N GLY A 24 4.37 -12.25 11.72
CA GLY A 24 4.23 -11.00 10.97
C GLY A 24 4.13 -9.78 11.88
N LEU A 25 3.91 -8.62 11.27
CA LEU A 25 3.80 -7.33 11.95
C LEU A 25 2.42 -7.11 12.60
N ASP A 26 1.46 -7.99 12.33
CA ASP A 26 0.07 -7.86 12.82
C ASP A 26 0.02 -7.79 14.35
N THR A 27 0.85 -8.58 15.04
CA THR A 27 0.91 -8.66 16.49
C THR A 27 1.40 -7.36 17.17
N THR A 28 2.10 -6.51 16.44
CA THR A 28 2.60 -5.22 16.92
C THR A 28 1.73 -4.06 16.42
N LEU A 29 1.47 -4.03 15.11
CA LEU A 29 0.84 -2.88 14.48
C LEU A 29 -0.66 -2.76 14.77
N ILE A 30 -1.37 -3.88 14.93
CA ILE A 30 -2.82 -3.86 15.14
C ILE A 30 -3.17 -3.37 16.55
N PRO A 31 -2.57 -3.93 17.62
CA PRO A 31 -2.79 -3.42 18.98
C PRO A 31 -2.34 -1.97 19.16
N ALA A 32 -1.21 -1.58 18.55
CA ALA A 32 -0.72 -0.19 18.61
C ALA A 32 -1.71 0.83 18.01
N ARG A 33 -2.67 0.38 17.17
CA ARG A 33 -3.76 1.20 16.61
C ARG A 33 -5.08 1.06 17.38
N GLY A 34 -5.06 0.41 18.55
CA GLY A 34 -6.24 0.26 19.41
C GLY A 34 -7.29 -0.72 18.91
N TYR A 35 -6.89 -1.69 18.05
CA TYR A 35 -7.78 -2.76 17.61
C TYR A 35 -7.49 -4.07 18.36
N PRO A 36 -8.51 -4.75 18.90
CA PRO A 36 -8.37 -6.12 19.39
C PRO A 36 -7.87 -7.04 18.28
N LEU A 37 -6.91 -7.90 18.61
CA LEU A 37 -6.32 -8.88 17.70
C LEU A 37 -6.56 -10.30 18.23
N GLU A 38 -7.22 -11.10 17.43
CA GLU A 38 -7.40 -12.53 17.65
C GLU A 38 -6.48 -13.33 16.73
N LEU A 39 -5.82 -14.34 17.27
CA LEU A 39 -4.84 -15.12 16.54
C LEU A 39 -5.38 -16.52 16.20
N ILE A 40 -5.21 -16.93 14.95
CA ILE A 40 -5.54 -18.25 14.49
C ILE A 40 -4.28 -19.01 14.00
N PRO A 41 -4.30 -20.35 14.00
CA PRO A 41 -3.20 -21.13 13.47
C PRO A 41 -2.92 -20.79 12.01
N PRO A 42 -1.66 -20.52 11.63
CA PRO A 42 -1.30 -20.23 10.25
C PRO A 42 -1.48 -21.46 9.37
N VAL A 43 -1.98 -21.29 8.14
CA VAL A 43 -2.03 -22.31 7.11
C VAL A 43 -1.00 -21.97 6.03
N PRO A 44 0.30 -22.26 6.24
CA PRO A 44 1.29 -22.04 5.21
C PRO A 44 1.07 -23.03 4.07
N LEU A 45 0.92 -22.52 2.85
CA LEU A 45 0.98 -23.36 1.66
C LEU A 45 2.44 -23.63 1.34
N PRO A 46 2.91 -24.89 1.38
CA PRO A 46 4.27 -25.25 1.00
C PRO A 46 4.54 -24.80 -0.44
N ARG A 47 5.64 -24.10 -0.67
CA ARG A 47 6.05 -23.63 -2.01
C ARG A 47 6.69 -24.74 -2.86
N LYS A 48 7.03 -25.87 -2.24
CA LYS A 48 7.62 -27.06 -2.88
C LYS A 48 6.83 -28.30 -2.46
N LEU A 49 6.80 -29.31 -3.30
CA LEU A 49 6.29 -30.64 -2.94
C LEU A 49 7.11 -31.17 -1.76
N SER A 50 6.46 -31.36 -0.62
CA SER A 50 7.07 -31.85 0.61
C SER A 50 6.04 -32.65 1.40
N PRO A 51 6.45 -33.55 2.32
CA PRO A 51 5.53 -34.29 3.20
C PRO A 51 4.59 -33.39 4.01
N ALA A 52 4.97 -32.13 4.23
CA ALA A 52 4.12 -31.12 4.87
C ALA A 52 2.80 -30.85 4.10
N LEU A 53 2.72 -31.19 2.82
CA LEU A 53 1.48 -31.11 2.03
C LEU A 53 0.38 -32.02 2.57
N LEU A 54 0.75 -33.20 3.13
CA LEU A 54 -0.20 -34.16 3.72
C LEU A 54 -0.89 -33.59 4.97
N LEU A 55 -0.25 -32.66 5.68
CA LEU A 55 -0.79 -32.01 6.88
C LEU A 55 -1.65 -30.77 6.57
N VAL A 56 -1.66 -30.30 5.33
CA VAL A 56 -2.40 -29.09 4.93
C VAL A 56 -3.92 -29.23 5.15
N PRO A 57 -4.59 -30.35 4.85
CA PRO A 57 -6.03 -30.48 5.08
C PRO A 57 -6.41 -30.37 6.55
N GLY A 58 -5.67 -31.04 7.46
CA GLY A 58 -5.90 -30.94 8.90
C GLY A 58 -5.69 -29.50 9.42
N ARG A 59 -4.54 -28.89 9.09
CA ARG A 59 -4.24 -27.50 9.49
C ARG A 59 -5.25 -26.49 8.95
N ARG A 60 -5.80 -26.72 7.76
CA ARG A 60 -6.88 -25.90 7.22
C ARG A 60 -8.15 -26.03 8.06
N ARG A 61 -8.50 -27.26 8.45
CA ARG A 61 -9.67 -27.51 9.30
C ARG A 61 -9.52 -26.80 10.64
N ASP A 62 -8.37 -26.94 11.30
CA ASP A 62 -8.10 -26.33 12.60
C ASP A 62 -8.16 -24.80 12.53
N SER A 63 -7.57 -24.21 11.49
CA SER A 63 -7.62 -22.76 11.28
C SER A 63 -9.04 -22.27 11.00
N VAL A 64 -9.85 -23.01 10.25
CA VAL A 64 -11.26 -22.66 10.01
C VAL A 64 -12.11 -22.79 11.29
N LEU A 65 -11.86 -23.83 12.10
CA LEU A 65 -12.54 -24.00 13.38
C LEU A 65 -12.15 -22.89 14.36
N ALA A 66 -10.86 -22.56 14.45
CA ALA A 66 -10.39 -21.46 15.28
C ALA A 66 -10.98 -20.11 14.84
N ALA A 67 -10.97 -19.82 13.54
CA ALA A 67 -11.63 -18.62 13.01
C ALA A 67 -13.12 -18.61 13.36
N GLY A 68 -13.80 -19.76 13.24
CA GLY A 68 -15.19 -19.88 13.62
C GLY A 68 -15.45 -19.60 15.08
N ALA A 69 -14.63 -20.13 15.99
CA ALA A 69 -14.75 -19.88 17.42
C ALA A 69 -14.54 -18.40 17.76
N VAL A 70 -13.65 -17.71 17.05
CA VAL A 70 -13.49 -16.24 17.19
C VAL A 70 -14.77 -15.54 16.73
N LEU A 71 -15.30 -15.85 15.54
CA LEU A 71 -16.51 -15.20 15.02
C LEU A 71 -17.71 -15.37 15.98
N ASP A 72 -17.85 -16.53 16.61
CA ASP A 72 -18.90 -16.82 17.60
C ASP A 72 -18.70 -16.00 18.87
N ARG A 73 -17.45 -15.96 19.39
CA ARG A 73 -17.11 -15.25 20.64
C ARG A 73 -17.34 -13.74 20.52
N VAL A 74 -16.93 -13.15 19.39
CA VAL A 74 -17.13 -11.71 19.13
C VAL A 74 -18.51 -11.39 18.55
N ARG A 75 -19.37 -12.38 18.38
CA ARG A 75 -20.72 -12.22 17.79
C ARG A 75 -20.66 -11.46 16.47
N ALA A 76 -19.75 -11.86 15.59
CA ALA A 76 -19.51 -11.18 14.34
C ALA A 76 -20.77 -11.09 13.46
N GLU A 77 -21.07 -9.92 12.94
CA GLU A 77 -22.19 -9.68 12.01
C GLU A 77 -21.75 -9.75 10.55
N VAL A 78 -20.46 -9.50 10.27
CA VAL A 78 -19.87 -9.49 8.94
C VAL A 78 -18.39 -9.86 9.00
N VAL A 79 -17.85 -10.45 7.94
CA VAL A 79 -16.41 -10.67 7.78
C VAL A 79 -15.92 -9.86 6.60
N VAL A 80 -14.98 -8.94 6.86
CA VAL A 80 -14.30 -8.13 5.84
C VAL A 80 -12.89 -8.67 5.66
N GLY A 81 -12.52 -9.01 4.44
CA GLY A 81 -11.20 -9.56 4.18
C GLY A 81 -10.44 -8.84 3.07
N PHE A 82 -9.15 -8.67 3.32
CA PHE A 82 -8.18 -8.01 2.43
C PHE A 82 -7.20 -9.00 1.79
N GLY A 83 -7.51 -10.30 1.84
CA GLY A 83 -6.61 -11.35 1.37
C GLY A 83 -5.63 -11.83 2.43
N GLY A 84 -4.54 -12.46 1.99
CA GLY A 84 -3.55 -13.08 2.88
C GLY A 84 -3.95 -14.47 3.37
N TYR A 85 -3.10 -15.06 4.24
CA TYR A 85 -3.27 -16.45 4.71
C TYR A 85 -4.42 -16.62 5.70
N VAL A 86 -4.78 -15.56 6.40
CA VAL A 86 -5.84 -15.55 7.42
C VAL A 86 -7.23 -15.47 6.80
N ALA A 87 -7.34 -14.77 5.68
CA ALA A 87 -8.63 -14.48 5.05
C ALA A 87 -9.36 -15.75 4.57
N GLY A 88 -8.65 -16.73 4.00
CA GLY A 88 -9.27 -17.97 3.53
C GLY A 88 -10.03 -18.74 4.60
N PRO A 89 -9.42 -19.09 5.74
CA PRO A 89 -10.12 -19.67 6.89
C PRO A 89 -11.29 -18.82 7.41
N ALA A 90 -11.11 -17.50 7.50
CA ALA A 90 -12.16 -16.60 7.94
C ALA A 90 -13.38 -16.61 7.01
N TYR A 91 -13.18 -16.56 5.70
CA TYR A 91 -14.25 -16.65 4.71
C TYR A 91 -15.02 -17.96 4.78
N LEU A 92 -14.31 -19.09 4.94
CA LEU A 92 -14.95 -20.41 5.08
C LEU A 92 -15.74 -20.51 6.40
N ALA A 93 -15.23 -19.97 7.48
CA ALA A 93 -15.91 -19.93 8.77
C ALA A 93 -17.16 -19.05 8.73
N ALA A 94 -17.07 -17.89 8.07
CA ALA A 94 -18.19 -16.97 7.84
C ALA A 94 -19.31 -17.62 7.02
N ARG A 95 -18.94 -18.27 5.89
CA ARG A 95 -19.91 -18.98 5.05
C ARG A 95 -20.69 -20.04 5.80
N ARG A 96 -20.02 -20.83 6.68
CA ARG A 96 -20.69 -21.85 7.50
C ARG A 96 -21.67 -21.29 8.52
N ARG A 97 -21.57 -19.99 8.81
CA ARG A 97 -22.43 -19.24 9.76
C ARG A 97 -23.44 -18.34 9.05
N SER A 98 -23.49 -18.42 7.74
CA SER A 98 -24.30 -17.50 6.92
C SER A 98 -24.03 -16.02 7.22
N LEU A 99 -22.78 -15.69 7.58
CA LEU A 99 -22.34 -14.32 7.78
C LEU A 99 -22.04 -13.68 6.41
N PRO A 100 -22.39 -12.41 6.20
CA PRO A 100 -21.97 -11.66 5.03
C PRO A 100 -20.44 -11.64 4.93
N ILE A 101 -19.96 -11.76 3.71
CA ILE A 101 -18.53 -11.67 3.40
C ILE A 101 -18.34 -10.47 2.48
N VAL A 102 -17.47 -9.56 2.87
CA VAL A 102 -17.03 -8.43 2.04
C VAL A 102 -15.57 -8.64 1.70
N VAL A 103 -15.24 -8.59 0.41
CA VAL A 103 -13.89 -8.81 -0.10
C VAL A 103 -13.33 -7.50 -0.65
N HIS A 104 -12.13 -7.14 -0.23
CA HIS A 104 -11.37 -6.08 -0.87
C HIS A 104 -10.02 -6.61 -1.36
N GLU A 105 -9.73 -6.40 -2.65
CA GLU A 105 -8.44 -6.77 -3.26
C GLU A 105 -7.65 -5.52 -3.62
N ALA A 106 -6.51 -5.37 -2.98
CA ALA A 106 -5.64 -4.21 -3.18
C ALA A 106 -4.73 -4.33 -4.41
N ASN A 107 -4.41 -5.54 -4.84
CA ASN A 107 -3.49 -5.77 -5.95
C ASN A 107 -4.21 -5.96 -7.27
N ALA A 108 -3.57 -5.55 -8.36
CA ALA A 108 -4.07 -5.79 -9.70
C ALA A 108 -4.20 -7.29 -10.03
N ARG A 109 -3.40 -8.15 -9.37
CA ARG A 109 -3.49 -9.60 -9.48
C ARG A 109 -4.09 -10.21 -8.21
N PRO A 110 -5.34 -10.71 -8.26
CA PRO A 110 -6.04 -11.18 -7.07
C PRO A 110 -5.36 -12.38 -6.41
N GLY A 111 -5.27 -12.34 -5.07
CA GLY A 111 -4.82 -13.46 -4.25
C GLY A 111 -5.79 -14.64 -4.27
N VAL A 112 -5.27 -15.83 -3.96
CA VAL A 112 -6.07 -17.09 -3.98
C VAL A 112 -7.25 -17.04 -3.02
N ALA A 113 -7.08 -16.47 -1.82
CA ALA A 113 -8.15 -16.35 -0.83
C ALA A 113 -9.29 -15.45 -1.35
N ASN A 114 -8.97 -14.29 -1.93
CA ASN A 114 -9.96 -13.39 -2.48
C ASN A 114 -10.65 -13.96 -3.72
N ARG A 115 -9.93 -14.71 -4.59
CA ARG A 115 -10.55 -15.44 -5.71
C ARG A 115 -11.56 -16.50 -5.26
N LEU A 116 -11.29 -17.17 -4.15
CA LEU A 116 -12.22 -18.12 -3.56
C LEU A 116 -13.44 -17.40 -2.99
N ALA A 117 -13.22 -16.36 -2.18
CA ALA A 117 -14.29 -15.62 -1.53
C ALA A 117 -15.20 -14.87 -2.52
N ALA A 118 -14.66 -14.34 -3.61
CA ALA A 118 -15.45 -13.70 -4.66
C ALA A 118 -16.46 -14.60 -5.36
N ARG A 119 -16.39 -15.93 -5.17
CA ARG A 119 -17.41 -16.89 -5.58
C ARG A 119 -18.47 -17.18 -4.51
N MET A 120 -18.30 -16.61 -3.32
CA MET A 120 -19.18 -16.84 -2.17
C MET A 120 -20.01 -15.59 -1.82
N THR A 121 -19.70 -14.45 -2.43
CA THR A 121 -20.36 -13.16 -2.16
C THR A 121 -20.42 -12.30 -3.41
N THR A 122 -21.38 -11.38 -3.44
CA THR A 122 -21.46 -10.31 -4.44
C THR A 122 -20.79 -9.01 -3.98
N HIS A 123 -20.42 -8.90 -2.71
CA HIS A 123 -19.73 -7.72 -2.15
C HIS A 123 -18.22 -7.83 -2.38
N VAL A 124 -17.80 -7.58 -3.62
CA VAL A 124 -16.39 -7.68 -4.04
C VAL A 124 -15.89 -6.34 -4.54
N PHE A 125 -14.88 -5.82 -3.88
CA PHE A 125 -14.31 -4.50 -4.16
C PHE A 125 -12.83 -4.60 -4.51
N THR A 126 -12.34 -3.69 -5.37
CA THR A 126 -10.96 -3.73 -5.86
C THR A 126 -10.33 -2.34 -5.86
N ALA A 127 -9.00 -2.32 -5.84
CA ALA A 127 -8.23 -1.08 -5.89
C ALA A 127 -8.38 -0.32 -7.21
N ALA A 128 -8.47 -1.05 -8.33
CA ALA A 128 -8.50 -0.46 -9.66
C ALA A 128 -9.47 -1.22 -10.58
N PRO A 129 -9.95 -0.59 -11.66
CA PRO A 129 -10.70 -1.28 -12.71
C PRO A 129 -9.86 -2.40 -13.37
N GLY A 130 -10.51 -3.38 -13.95
CA GLY A 130 -9.86 -4.46 -14.69
C GLY A 130 -9.32 -5.62 -13.84
N VAL A 131 -9.42 -5.56 -12.51
CA VAL A 131 -9.10 -6.69 -11.65
C VAL A 131 -10.09 -7.84 -11.88
N ARG A 132 -9.61 -8.99 -12.31
CA ARG A 132 -10.46 -10.13 -12.71
C ARG A 132 -10.97 -10.92 -11.51
N LEU A 133 -12.04 -10.42 -10.91
CA LEU A 133 -12.83 -11.11 -9.88
C LEU A 133 -14.32 -11.06 -10.25
N PRO A 134 -15.11 -12.10 -9.93
CA PRO A 134 -16.57 -12.03 -10.01
C PRO A 134 -17.09 -10.85 -9.18
N HIS A 135 -18.09 -10.15 -9.71
CA HIS A 135 -18.76 -9.03 -9.03
C HIS A 135 -17.88 -7.83 -8.64
N ALA A 136 -16.67 -7.73 -9.20
CA ALA A 136 -15.70 -6.70 -8.81
C ALA A 136 -16.19 -5.28 -9.14
N THR A 137 -16.21 -4.43 -8.15
CA THR A 137 -16.40 -2.98 -8.25
C THR A 137 -15.15 -2.27 -7.80
N ALA A 138 -14.57 -1.42 -8.64
CA ALA A 138 -13.40 -0.64 -8.30
C ALA A 138 -13.77 0.55 -7.40
N ILE A 139 -13.14 0.64 -6.23
CA ILE A 139 -13.39 1.71 -5.24
C ILE A 139 -12.09 2.37 -4.74
N GLY A 140 -10.91 1.88 -5.14
CA GLY A 140 -9.63 2.32 -4.58
C GLY A 140 -9.19 1.50 -3.36
N ILE A 141 -8.14 1.94 -2.70
CA ILE A 141 -7.61 1.33 -1.46
C ILE A 141 -7.89 2.24 -0.27
N PRO A 142 -8.46 1.73 0.85
CA PRO A 142 -8.60 2.51 2.08
C PRO A 142 -7.25 3.02 2.59
N LEU A 143 -7.04 4.33 2.55
CA LEU A 143 -5.82 5.00 2.98
C LEU A 143 -6.01 5.66 4.36
N ARG A 144 -4.88 6.05 4.96
CA ARG A 144 -4.88 6.83 6.21
C ARG A 144 -5.44 8.23 6.00
N PRO A 145 -6.22 8.79 6.94
CA PRO A 145 -6.70 10.17 6.84
C PRO A 145 -5.59 11.21 6.62
N ALA A 146 -4.41 10.99 7.23
CA ALA A 146 -3.24 11.84 7.03
C ALA A 146 -2.73 11.87 5.56
N ILE A 147 -3.13 10.92 4.73
CA ILE A 147 -2.79 10.88 3.30
C ILE A 147 -3.96 11.38 2.45
N THR A 148 -5.19 10.95 2.74
CA THR A 148 -6.37 11.36 1.94
C THR A 148 -6.72 12.84 2.13
N GLY A 149 -6.42 13.41 3.29
CA GLY A 149 -6.58 14.84 3.60
C GLY A 149 -5.29 15.66 3.48
N LEU A 150 -4.25 15.13 2.84
CA LEU A 150 -2.96 15.80 2.75
C LEU A 150 -3.02 17.01 1.80
N ASP A 151 -2.92 18.21 2.38
CA ASP A 151 -2.58 19.42 1.65
C ASP A 151 -1.05 19.53 1.60
N ARG A 152 -0.47 19.09 0.47
CA ARG A 152 0.97 19.10 0.26
C ARG A 152 1.53 20.52 0.24
N ALA A 153 0.82 21.47 -0.34
CA ALA A 153 1.29 22.84 -0.44
C ALA A 153 1.35 23.49 0.94
N ALA A 154 0.32 23.35 1.75
CA ALA A 154 0.29 23.90 3.10
C ALA A 154 1.32 23.28 4.05
N LEU A 155 1.69 22.01 3.83
CA LEU A 155 2.63 21.29 4.69
C LEU A 155 4.09 21.34 4.19
N CYS A 156 4.35 21.79 2.97
CA CYS A 156 5.65 21.70 2.29
C CYS A 156 6.80 22.29 3.11
N ASP A 157 6.69 23.55 3.53
CA ASP A 157 7.79 24.25 4.23
C ASP A 157 8.13 23.58 5.56
N ALA A 158 7.13 23.24 6.36
CA ALA A 158 7.33 22.54 7.62
C ALA A 158 7.94 21.12 7.40
N ALA A 159 7.53 20.44 6.33
CA ALA A 159 8.04 19.15 5.97
C ALA A 159 9.49 19.22 5.49
N ARG A 160 9.84 20.18 4.65
CA ARG A 160 11.24 20.40 4.22
C ARG A 160 12.15 20.76 5.39
N GLN A 161 11.71 21.67 6.26
CA GLN A 161 12.44 22.01 7.47
C GLN A 161 12.69 20.78 8.37
N ARG A 162 11.67 19.94 8.56
CA ARG A 162 11.77 18.70 9.37
C ARG A 162 12.84 17.76 8.88
N PHE A 163 13.07 17.68 7.57
CA PHE A 163 14.07 16.82 6.95
C PHE A 163 15.40 17.52 6.65
N GLY A 164 15.58 18.78 7.03
CA GLY A 164 16.80 19.53 6.74
C GLY A 164 16.99 19.84 5.24
N LEU A 165 15.89 19.95 4.52
CA LEU A 165 15.86 20.36 3.11
C LEU A 165 15.72 21.89 3.00
N ARG A 166 16.17 22.44 1.88
CA ARG A 166 15.97 23.87 1.58
C ARG A 166 14.52 24.14 1.17
N PRO A 167 13.98 25.34 1.45
CA PRO A 167 12.64 25.71 1.03
C PRO A 167 12.45 25.68 -0.49
N GLU A 168 13.49 26.05 -1.21
CA GLU A 168 13.49 26.20 -2.67
C GLU A 168 14.21 25.03 -3.36
N GLY A 169 13.90 24.85 -4.64
CA GLY A 169 14.47 23.83 -5.49
C GLY A 169 13.72 22.49 -5.48
N PRO A 170 13.92 21.66 -6.50
CA PRO A 170 13.24 20.38 -6.64
C PRO A 170 13.74 19.36 -5.59
N VAL A 171 12.80 18.59 -5.03
CA VAL A 171 13.08 17.54 -4.06
C VAL A 171 12.66 16.18 -4.61
N LEU A 172 13.64 15.28 -4.78
CA LEU A 172 13.43 13.87 -5.09
C LEU A 172 13.35 13.05 -3.80
N MET A 173 12.20 12.44 -3.53
CA MET A 173 12.09 11.41 -2.50
C MET A 173 12.43 10.04 -3.08
N VAL A 174 13.21 9.26 -2.34
CA VAL A 174 13.65 7.90 -2.72
C VAL A 174 13.19 6.90 -1.68
N THR A 175 12.49 5.85 -2.07
CA THR A 175 12.11 4.79 -1.12
C THR A 175 11.91 3.44 -1.78
N GLY A 176 12.46 2.40 -1.15
CA GLY A 176 12.21 0.99 -1.50
C GLY A 176 10.98 0.38 -0.82
N GLY A 177 10.22 1.17 -0.03
CA GLY A 177 9.20 0.69 0.90
C GLY A 177 9.81 0.26 2.24
N SER A 178 9.01 -0.36 3.13
CA SER A 178 9.38 -0.67 4.52
C SER A 178 10.64 -1.56 4.69
N GLN A 179 11.02 -2.31 3.66
CA GLN A 179 12.21 -3.18 3.68
C GLN A 179 13.41 -2.55 2.97
N GLY A 180 13.24 -1.42 2.29
CA GLY A 180 14.23 -0.85 1.39
C GLY A 180 14.33 -1.59 0.04
N ALA A 181 15.18 -1.07 -0.84
CA ALA A 181 15.43 -1.66 -2.16
C ALA A 181 16.85 -1.34 -2.63
N GLU A 182 17.76 -2.30 -2.53
CA GLU A 182 19.18 -2.12 -2.86
C GLU A 182 19.39 -1.53 -4.27
N ALA A 183 18.68 -2.03 -5.28
CA ALA A 183 18.81 -1.52 -6.64
C ALA A 183 18.42 -0.03 -6.78
N ILE A 184 17.38 0.41 -6.06
CA ILE A 184 16.98 1.83 -6.04
C ILE A 184 18.03 2.63 -5.28
N ASN A 185 18.42 2.14 -4.11
CA ASN A 185 19.41 2.80 -3.27
C ASN A 185 20.72 3.03 -4.04
N SER A 186 21.26 1.98 -4.68
CA SER A 186 22.53 2.05 -5.43
C SER A 186 22.45 2.96 -6.65
N ALA A 187 21.35 2.89 -7.42
CA ALA A 187 21.21 3.72 -8.61
C ALA A 187 21.16 5.21 -8.25
N VAL A 188 20.37 5.58 -7.22
CA VAL A 188 20.22 7.00 -6.87
C VAL A 188 21.45 7.54 -6.14
N SER A 189 22.07 6.76 -5.23
CA SER A 189 23.32 7.20 -4.59
C SER A 189 24.48 7.32 -5.59
N GLY A 190 24.52 6.44 -6.61
CA GLY A 190 25.50 6.54 -7.69
C GLY A 190 25.34 7.78 -8.57
N ALA A 191 24.13 8.34 -8.66
CA ALA A 191 23.82 9.57 -9.39
C ALA A 191 23.90 10.83 -8.50
N ALA A 192 24.35 10.76 -7.25
CA ALA A 192 24.28 11.86 -6.30
C ALA A 192 24.99 13.14 -6.79
N ALA A 193 26.15 13.01 -7.45
CA ALA A 193 26.87 14.15 -8.00
C ALA A 193 26.08 14.85 -9.12
N ALA A 194 25.47 14.08 -10.02
CA ALA A 194 24.68 14.62 -11.11
C ALA A 194 23.37 15.29 -10.60
N LEU A 195 22.71 14.69 -9.60
CA LEU A 195 21.54 15.29 -8.94
C LEU A 195 21.89 16.64 -8.28
N ARG A 196 23.01 16.72 -7.55
CA ARG A 196 23.49 17.98 -6.96
C ARG A 196 23.80 19.03 -8.04
N ALA A 197 24.55 18.63 -9.08
CA ALA A 197 24.89 19.53 -10.19
C ALA A 197 23.62 20.09 -10.92
N ALA A 198 22.53 19.32 -10.93
CA ALA A 198 21.25 19.74 -11.47
C ALA A 198 20.40 20.56 -10.48
N GLY A 199 20.87 20.86 -9.29
CA GLY A 199 20.12 21.59 -8.26
C GLY A 199 19.07 20.76 -7.51
N VAL A 200 19.08 19.43 -7.64
CA VAL A 200 18.07 18.54 -7.05
C VAL A 200 18.48 18.13 -5.63
N GLN A 201 17.61 18.38 -4.68
CA GLN A 201 17.70 17.89 -3.32
C GLN A 201 17.17 16.45 -3.25
N VAL A 202 17.71 15.65 -2.34
CA VAL A 202 17.28 14.24 -2.20
C VAL A 202 16.91 13.93 -0.75
N LEU A 203 15.71 13.36 -0.57
CA LEU A 203 15.29 12.70 0.67
C LEU A 203 15.31 11.19 0.45
N HIS A 204 16.36 10.50 0.90
CA HIS A 204 16.60 9.09 0.65
C HIS A 204 16.21 8.23 1.87
N ILE A 205 15.08 7.53 1.77
CA ILE A 205 14.58 6.61 2.78
C ILE A 205 15.04 5.19 2.40
N THR A 206 16.17 4.77 2.96
CA THR A 206 16.91 3.58 2.53
C THR A 206 16.26 2.25 2.89
N GLY A 207 15.46 2.23 3.97
CA GLY A 207 15.04 1.03 4.67
C GLY A 207 16.00 0.68 5.82
N PRO A 208 15.49 0.11 6.94
CA PRO A 208 16.23 -0.03 8.19
C PRO A 208 17.43 -0.99 8.13
N LYS A 209 17.52 -1.81 7.07
CA LYS A 209 18.58 -2.81 6.89
C LYS A 209 19.64 -2.39 5.87
N HIS A 210 19.51 -1.22 5.28
CA HIS A 210 20.40 -0.74 4.23
C HIS A 210 21.18 0.48 4.71
N VAL A 211 22.48 0.43 4.48
CA VAL A 211 23.39 1.59 4.65
C VAL A 211 23.70 2.10 3.25
N VAL A 212 23.49 3.39 3.04
CA VAL A 212 23.83 4.07 1.79
C VAL A 212 24.88 5.13 2.09
N GLU A 213 26.01 4.98 1.47
CA GLU A 213 27.06 5.98 1.49
C GLU A 213 26.89 6.91 0.31
N VAL A 214 26.92 8.20 0.59
CA VAL A 214 26.83 9.25 -0.44
C VAL A 214 28.08 10.10 -0.31
N PRO A 215 28.82 10.37 -1.40
CA PRO A 215 29.96 11.25 -1.36
C PRO A 215 29.61 12.60 -0.74
N TYR A 216 30.46 13.13 0.12
CA TYR A 216 30.31 14.46 0.68
C TYR A 216 30.26 15.49 -0.45
N GLY A 217 29.28 16.39 -0.39
CA GLY A 217 29.18 17.54 -1.27
C GLY A 217 29.73 18.80 -0.58
N ASP A 218 29.85 19.88 -1.32
CA ASP A 218 30.08 21.20 -0.77
C ASP A 218 28.87 21.61 0.10
N PRO A 219 29.03 22.36 1.22
CA PRO A 219 27.92 22.94 1.97
C PRO A 219 26.96 23.79 1.13
N ALA A 220 27.44 24.35 0.03
CA ALA A 220 26.62 25.07 -0.94
C ALA A 220 25.79 24.17 -1.86
N ASP A 221 26.12 22.88 -1.98
CA ASP A 221 25.38 21.93 -2.81
C ASP A 221 23.96 21.66 -2.26
N PRO A 222 23.00 21.24 -3.13
CA PRO A 222 21.71 20.75 -2.69
C PRO A 222 21.83 19.62 -1.66
N PRO A 223 21.04 19.64 -0.57
CA PRO A 223 21.06 18.60 0.44
C PRO A 223 20.76 17.21 -0.12
N TYR A 224 21.52 16.22 0.33
CA TYR A 224 21.22 14.81 0.15
C TYR A 224 21.08 14.18 1.54
N VAL A 225 19.81 14.02 1.96
CA VAL A 225 19.47 13.54 3.30
C VAL A 225 19.19 12.06 3.26
N VAL A 226 19.91 11.28 4.03
CA VAL A 226 19.76 9.82 4.14
C VAL A 226 19.15 9.48 5.48
N ILE A 227 18.01 8.79 5.48
CA ILE A 227 17.34 8.32 6.70
C ILE A 227 16.88 6.87 6.52
N PRO A 228 16.91 6.05 7.57
CA PRO A 228 16.56 4.64 7.45
C PRO A 228 15.05 4.39 7.32
N TYR A 229 14.23 5.21 7.95
CA TYR A 229 12.79 5.02 8.04
C TYR A 229 12.04 6.31 8.34
N VAL A 230 10.82 6.43 7.82
CA VAL A 230 9.87 7.51 8.12
C VAL A 230 8.56 6.90 8.59
N GLU A 231 8.13 7.25 9.79
CA GLU A 231 6.85 6.80 10.34
C GLU A 231 5.68 7.61 9.76
N GLU A 232 5.86 8.92 9.69
CA GLU A 232 4.87 9.89 9.24
C GLU A 232 5.10 10.27 7.78
N MET A 233 4.74 9.35 6.86
CA MET A 233 4.96 9.50 5.42
C MET A 233 4.31 10.73 4.79
N GLN A 234 3.26 11.29 5.41
CA GLN A 234 2.63 12.52 4.93
C GLN A 234 3.63 13.69 4.86
N TYR A 235 4.59 13.78 5.78
CA TYR A 235 5.65 14.80 5.71
C TYR A 235 6.63 14.51 4.58
N ALA A 236 7.02 13.27 4.36
CA ALA A 236 7.91 12.93 3.26
C ALA A 236 7.24 13.21 1.89
N TYR A 237 5.95 12.91 1.76
CA TYR A 237 5.18 13.24 0.56
C TYR A 237 4.97 14.74 0.37
N ALA A 238 4.80 15.51 1.45
CA ALA A 238 4.66 16.97 1.38
C ALA A 238 5.98 17.65 1.02
N ALA A 239 7.12 17.15 1.49
CA ALA A 239 8.43 17.72 1.19
C ALA A 239 8.87 17.51 -0.27
N ALA A 240 8.37 16.46 -0.94
CA ALA A 240 8.85 16.00 -2.23
C ALA A 240 8.04 16.54 -3.41
N ASP A 241 8.72 16.78 -4.54
CA ASP A 241 8.09 17.11 -5.83
C ASP A 241 7.95 15.87 -6.72
N PHE A 242 8.79 14.87 -6.51
CA PHE A 242 8.79 13.62 -7.27
C PHE A 242 9.30 12.45 -6.42
N VAL A 243 8.87 11.24 -6.75
CA VAL A 243 9.28 10.04 -6.01
C VAL A 243 9.88 9.00 -6.94
N ILE A 244 10.96 8.34 -6.53
CA ILE A 244 11.38 7.06 -7.10
C ILE A 244 11.14 5.94 -6.08
N CYS A 245 10.35 4.93 -6.44
CA CYS A 245 9.95 3.91 -5.48
C CYS A 245 9.53 2.57 -6.11
N ARG A 246 9.36 1.55 -5.25
CA ARG A 246 8.66 0.33 -5.64
C ARG A 246 7.17 0.59 -5.86
N SER A 247 6.55 -0.16 -6.78
CA SER A 247 5.11 -0.05 -7.11
C SER A 247 4.24 -1.06 -6.34
N GLY A 248 4.39 -1.06 -5.00
CA GLY A 248 3.43 -1.74 -4.15
C GLY A 248 2.05 -1.08 -4.24
N ALA A 249 0.97 -1.86 -4.14
CA ALA A 249 -0.40 -1.35 -4.30
C ALA A 249 -0.70 -0.15 -3.39
N MET A 250 -0.30 -0.23 -2.11
CA MET A 250 -0.48 0.87 -1.15
C MET A 250 0.29 2.12 -1.57
N THR A 251 1.57 1.99 -1.96
CA THR A 251 2.39 3.13 -2.41
C THR A 251 1.79 3.81 -3.64
N CYS A 252 1.35 3.03 -4.63
CA CYS A 252 0.70 3.58 -5.82
C CYS A 252 -0.57 4.36 -5.46
N ALA A 253 -1.39 3.83 -4.55
CA ALA A 253 -2.61 4.49 -4.11
C ALA A 253 -2.34 5.75 -3.28
N GLU A 254 -1.35 5.73 -2.38
CA GLU A 254 -0.95 6.89 -1.58
C GLU A 254 -0.42 8.03 -2.46
N LEU A 255 0.46 7.73 -3.42
CA LEU A 255 1.01 8.72 -4.34
C LEU A 255 -0.07 9.29 -5.27
N ALA A 256 -0.99 8.47 -5.76
CA ALA A 256 -2.13 8.93 -6.56
C ALA A 256 -3.07 9.84 -5.74
N SER A 257 -3.35 9.49 -4.49
CA SER A 257 -4.16 10.32 -3.59
C SER A 257 -3.47 11.65 -3.25
N ALA A 258 -2.14 11.64 -3.08
CA ALA A 258 -1.36 12.84 -2.82
C ALA A 258 -1.07 13.68 -4.08
N GLY A 259 -1.42 13.20 -5.28
CA GLY A 259 -1.05 13.83 -6.54
C GLY A 259 0.46 13.98 -6.70
N LEU A 260 1.27 13.05 -6.18
CA LEU A 260 2.72 13.12 -6.17
C LEU A 260 3.32 12.23 -7.25
N PRO A 261 3.86 12.78 -8.36
CA PRO A 261 4.38 12.03 -9.50
C PRO A 261 5.52 11.09 -9.09
N ALA A 262 5.65 9.98 -9.82
CA ALA A 262 6.66 8.99 -9.46
C ALA A 262 7.32 8.31 -10.67
N ALA A 263 8.53 7.80 -10.44
CA ALA A 263 9.16 6.75 -11.24
C ALA A 263 9.01 5.42 -10.49
N TYR A 264 8.17 4.56 -11.00
CA TYR A 264 7.96 3.23 -10.42
C TYR A 264 9.00 2.24 -10.90
N VAL A 265 9.58 1.53 -9.95
CA VAL A 265 10.56 0.46 -10.16
C VAL A 265 9.97 -0.85 -9.63
N PRO A 266 9.19 -1.59 -10.43
CA PRO A 266 8.54 -2.81 -9.97
C PRO A 266 9.52 -3.84 -9.47
N LEU A 267 9.23 -4.46 -8.32
CA LEU A 267 9.97 -5.62 -7.86
C LEU A 267 9.74 -6.78 -8.84
N PRO A 268 10.79 -7.47 -9.33
CA PRO A 268 10.67 -8.55 -10.31
C PRO A 268 10.12 -9.83 -9.70
N LEU A 269 8.87 -9.79 -9.21
CA LEU A 269 8.15 -10.95 -8.70
C LEU A 269 7.54 -11.77 -9.84
N ARG A 270 7.44 -13.09 -9.63
CA ARG A 270 6.71 -13.97 -10.55
C ARG A 270 5.26 -13.48 -10.68
N GLY A 271 4.86 -13.13 -11.92
CA GLY A 271 3.51 -12.66 -12.21
C GLY A 271 3.38 -11.15 -12.42
N GLY A 272 4.44 -10.35 -12.22
CA GLY A 272 4.46 -8.94 -12.59
C GLY A 272 3.47 -8.05 -11.82
N GLU A 273 3.06 -8.47 -10.61
CA GLU A 273 2.02 -7.79 -9.81
C GLU A 273 2.31 -6.30 -9.63
N GLN A 274 3.55 -5.95 -9.25
CA GLN A 274 3.90 -4.56 -9.04
C GLN A 274 3.89 -3.74 -10.34
N ARG A 275 4.24 -4.34 -11.48
CA ARG A 275 4.11 -3.68 -12.78
C ARG A 275 2.64 -3.33 -13.07
N LEU A 276 1.74 -4.28 -12.84
CA LEU A 276 0.29 -4.07 -13.03
C LEU A 276 -0.27 -3.00 -12.08
N ASN A 277 0.23 -2.91 -10.85
CA ASN A 277 -0.18 -1.86 -9.91
C ASN A 277 0.21 -0.45 -10.37
N ALA A 278 1.32 -0.31 -11.11
CA ALA A 278 1.79 0.96 -11.65
C ALA A 278 1.03 1.40 -12.92
N GLU A 279 0.47 0.45 -13.68
CA GLU A 279 -0.14 0.72 -15.00
C GLU A 279 -1.17 1.85 -15.01
N PRO A 280 -2.11 1.98 -14.06
CA PRO A 280 -3.07 3.09 -14.08
C PRO A 280 -2.41 4.47 -14.04
N ALA A 281 -1.41 4.66 -13.17
CA ALA A 281 -0.69 5.92 -13.05
C ALA A 281 0.18 6.22 -14.28
N VAL A 282 0.82 5.20 -14.84
CA VAL A 282 1.64 5.31 -16.07
C VAL A 282 0.75 5.61 -17.27
N ALA A 283 -0.36 4.90 -17.42
CA ALA A 283 -1.31 5.12 -18.52
C ALA A 283 -1.95 6.51 -18.48
N ALA A 284 -2.21 7.05 -17.29
CA ALA A 284 -2.66 8.43 -17.12
C ALA A 284 -1.56 9.47 -17.46
N GLY A 285 -0.29 9.04 -17.58
CA GLY A 285 0.85 9.94 -17.77
C GLY A 285 1.27 10.69 -16.50
N GLY A 286 0.86 10.20 -15.33
CA GLY A 286 1.24 10.72 -14.01
C GLY A 286 2.47 10.06 -13.41
N ALA A 287 3.02 9.01 -14.04
CA ALA A 287 4.19 8.31 -13.55
C ALA A 287 5.06 7.76 -14.70
N LEU A 288 6.34 7.55 -14.39
CA LEU A 288 7.29 6.80 -15.21
C LEU A 288 7.37 5.36 -14.74
N LEU A 289 7.79 4.46 -15.63
CA LEU A 289 8.03 3.06 -15.29
C LEU A 289 9.42 2.65 -15.79
N VAL A 290 10.26 2.15 -14.91
CA VAL A 290 11.58 1.63 -15.22
C VAL A 290 11.76 0.24 -14.64
N GLY A 291 12.29 -0.69 -15.41
CA GLY A 291 12.60 -2.04 -14.92
C GLY A 291 13.80 -2.04 -13.97
N ASN A 292 13.86 -3.01 -13.07
CA ASN A 292 14.96 -3.11 -12.10
C ASN A 292 16.36 -3.21 -12.77
N THR A 293 16.43 -3.81 -13.95
CA THR A 293 17.67 -3.94 -14.75
C THR A 293 18.01 -2.71 -15.59
N GLY A 294 17.04 -1.85 -15.84
CA GLY A 294 17.25 -0.59 -16.56
C GLY A 294 17.43 0.62 -15.65
N LEU A 295 17.39 0.40 -14.33
CA LEU A 295 17.61 1.45 -13.37
C LEU A 295 19.11 1.48 -12.97
N ASP A 296 19.80 2.50 -13.40
CA ASP A 296 21.19 2.78 -13.08
C ASP A 296 21.41 4.30 -12.98
N PRO A 297 22.60 4.77 -12.59
CA PRO A 297 22.91 6.20 -12.53
C PRO A 297 22.72 6.92 -13.86
N ALA A 298 23.05 6.29 -14.98
CA ALA A 298 22.91 6.87 -16.32
C ALA A 298 21.43 7.11 -16.69
N TRP A 299 20.52 6.22 -16.29
CA TRP A 299 19.08 6.43 -16.44
C TRP A 299 18.59 7.60 -15.58
N ILE A 300 19.10 7.73 -14.36
CA ILE A 300 18.76 8.89 -13.49
C ILE A 300 19.17 10.19 -14.19
N GLU A 301 20.37 10.25 -14.72
CA GLU A 301 20.91 11.44 -15.39
C GLU A 301 20.13 11.78 -16.68
N SER A 302 19.93 10.80 -17.54
CA SER A 302 19.37 11.02 -18.87
C SER A 302 17.84 11.10 -18.93
N ALA A 303 17.13 10.38 -18.06
CA ALA A 303 15.68 10.27 -18.08
C ALA A 303 14.96 10.96 -16.91
N LEU A 304 15.53 10.90 -15.69
CA LEU A 304 14.85 11.42 -14.51
C LEU A 304 15.19 12.89 -14.22
N ILE A 305 16.46 13.29 -14.26
CA ILE A 305 16.85 14.68 -13.99
C ILE A 305 16.13 15.67 -14.90
N PRO A 306 15.96 15.46 -16.22
CA PRO A 306 15.20 16.36 -17.08
C PRO A 306 13.72 16.53 -16.70
N VAL A 307 13.15 15.55 -15.97
CA VAL A 307 11.79 15.67 -15.42
C VAL A 307 11.80 16.51 -14.14
N LEU A 308 12.78 16.25 -13.25
CA LEU A 308 12.87 16.89 -11.94
C LEU A 308 13.09 18.41 -12.01
N ILE A 309 13.83 18.86 -13.01
CA ILE A 309 14.14 20.29 -13.22
C ILE A 309 13.09 21.02 -14.07
N ASP A 310 12.02 20.36 -14.50
CA ASP A 310 10.91 20.94 -15.26
C ASP A 310 9.64 21.01 -14.39
N PRO A 311 9.38 22.12 -13.70
CA PRO A 311 8.21 22.26 -12.83
C PRO A 311 6.90 22.19 -13.60
N GLY A 312 6.86 22.57 -14.86
CA GLY A 312 5.68 22.46 -15.71
C GLY A 312 5.33 20.99 -15.99
N ARG A 313 6.34 20.18 -16.26
CA ARG A 313 6.17 18.73 -16.45
C ARG A 313 5.73 18.04 -15.17
N ILE A 314 6.30 18.38 -14.02
CA ILE A 314 5.89 17.85 -12.70
C ILE A 314 4.43 18.22 -12.42
N ALA A 315 4.03 19.48 -12.63
CA ALA A 315 2.65 19.92 -12.42
C ALA A 315 1.67 19.17 -13.33
N ALA A 316 2.01 18.98 -14.61
CA ALA A 316 1.19 18.23 -15.55
C ALA A 316 1.05 16.77 -15.15
N MET A 317 2.13 16.11 -14.70
CA MET A 317 2.11 14.74 -14.20
C MET A 317 1.27 14.63 -12.92
N SER A 318 1.41 15.58 -11.99
CA SER A 318 0.63 15.65 -10.75
C SER A 318 -0.88 15.74 -11.03
N ALA A 319 -1.30 16.65 -11.91
CA ALA A 319 -2.70 16.80 -12.31
C ALA A 319 -3.28 15.51 -12.91
N ARG A 320 -2.50 14.82 -13.77
CA ARG A 320 -2.92 13.54 -14.37
C ARG A 320 -2.98 12.42 -13.34
N LEU A 321 -2.04 12.35 -12.42
CA LEU A 321 -2.01 11.32 -11.38
C LEU A 321 -3.20 11.46 -10.42
N SER A 322 -3.61 12.68 -10.09
CA SER A 322 -4.76 12.96 -9.23
C SER A 322 -6.07 12.37 -9.78
N THR A 323 -6.18 12.19 -11.10
CA THR A 323 -7.39 11.57 -11.72
C THR A 323 -7.49 10.06 -11.43
N VAL A 324 -6.40 9.43 -11.00
CA VAL A 324 -6.34 8.00 -10.64
C VAL A 324 -6.60 7.78 -9.15
N GLY A 325 -6.45 8.82 -8.34
CA GLY A 325 -6.66 8.76 -6.90
C GLY A 325 -8.09 8.43 -6.51
N ALA A 326 -8.27 7.72 -5.40
CA ALA A 326 -9.57 7.40 -4.82
C ALA A 326 -9.55 7.67 -3.31
N PRO A 327 -9.56 8.95 -2.89
CA PRO A 327 -9.41 9.32 -1.48
C PRO A 327 -10.53 8.79 -0.59
N ASP A 328 -11.74 8.62 -1.12
CA ASP A 328 -12.92 8.18 -0.37
C ASP A 328 -13.07 6.66 -0.25
N ALA A 329 -12.11 5.88 -0.76
CA ALA A 329 -12.20 4.41 -0.79
C ALA A 329 -12.51 3.78 0.57
N GLY A 330 -11.99 4.34 1.66
CA GLY A 330 -12.27 3.88 3.03
C GLY A 330 -13.73 4.05 3.42
N ILE A 331 -14.31 5.21 3.16
CA ILE A 331 -15.70 5.55 3.44
C ILE A 331 -16.66 4.75 2.54
N VAL A 332 -16.31 4.61 1.26
CA VAL A 332 -17.10 3.80 0.31
C VAL A 332 -17.15 2.36 0.78
N LEU A 333 -16.02 1.75 1.12
CA LEU A 333 -15.99 0.36 1.62
C LEU A 333 -16.77 0.22 2.93
N ALA A 334 -16.67 1.18 3.85
CA ALA A 334 -17.39 1.15 5.11
C ALA A 334 -18.92 1.18 4.89
N ARG A 335 -19.42 2.01 3.99
CA ARG A 335 -20.85 2.03 3.60
C ARG A 335 -21.28 0.69 3.02
N GLN A 336 -20.48 0.07 2.17
CA GLN A 336 -20.79 -1.23 1.59
C GLN A 336 -20.83 -2.35 2.64
N VAL A 337 -19.99 -2.30 3.66
CA VAL A 337 -20.04 -3.22 4.78
C VAL A 337 -21.32 -3.06 5.60
N LEU A 338 -21.71 -1.82 5.91
CA LEU A 338 -22.99 -1.55 6.60
C LEU A 338 -24.19 -2.00 5.78
N THR A 339 -24.16 -1.83 4.45
CA THR A 339 -25.20 -2.34 3.53
C THR A 339 -25.30 -3.86 3.63
N ALA A 340 -24.17 -4.59 3.56
CA ALA A 340 -24.18 -6.05 3.66
C ALA A 340 -24.75 -6.56 4.99
N VAL A 341 -24.49 -5.86 6.10
CA VAL A 341 -25.09 -6.16 7.42
C VAL A 341 -26.60 -5.92 7.40
N ALA A 342 -27.04 -4.79 6.85
CA ALA A 342 -28.47 -4.44 6.77
C ALA A 342 -29.27 -5.42 5.90
N GLU A 343 -28.72 -5.85 4.77
CA GLU A 343 -29.32 -6.86 3.89
C GLU A 343 -29.53 -8.20 4.62
N ARG A 344 -28.51 -8.65 5.37
CA ARG A 344 -28.64 -9.88 6.16
C ARG A 344 -29.74 -9.79 7.22
N ARG A 345 -29.83 -8.65 7.93
CA ARG A 345 -30.86 -8.46 8.97
C ARG A 345 -32.27 -8.56 8.38
N LYS A 346 -32.47 -8.05 7.15
CA LYS A 346 -33.77 -8.16 6.44
C LYS A 346 -34.11 -9.58 6.00
N LEU A 347 -33.10 -10.42 5.73
CA LEU A 347 -33.33 -11.82 5.33
C LEU A 347 -33.59 -12.75 6.53
N GLY A 348 -33.26 -12.32 7.74
CA GLY A 348 -33.46 -13.08 8.98
C GLY A 348 -34.70 -12.65 9.80
N SER A 349 -35.35 -11.56 9.39
CA SER A 349 -36.66 -11.11 9.91
C SER A 349 -37.81 -11.67 9.03
#